data_97f91dd1d61f9680b7764809ed89faf5
#
_entry.id   97f91dd1d61f9680b7764809ed89faf5
#
_cell.length_a   1.000
_cell.length_b   1.000
_cell.length_c   1.000
_cell.angle_alpha   90.00
_cell.angle_beta   90.00
_cell.angle_gamma   90.00
#
_symmetry.space_group_name_H-M   'P 1'
#
loop_
_entity.id
_entity.type
_entity.pdbx_description
1 polymer ?
#
loop_
_entity_poly.entity_id
_entity_poly.type
_entity_poly.pdbx_seq_one_letter_code
_entity_poly.pdbx_strand_id
1 'polypeptide(L)'
;MLVLAFDASTNAVTVAVARAEEDGGREVLAEVSVHSRGASEALLPAAHDALLLAGTGLGDVERILVGVGPGTFTGIRIAAAAARSLAMATGATLSKNSTLAALAAPALATEDPADVLAVLDAKRRQVFAQRFTAGGAEGEILCVAPGDLRAEGRPLLVGGGAVRYRGQFSAVGRVPPDASPLHRATAAGHVLSADLSSVPAETVVPLYVREPDAEARRDLNPWSRP
;
A
#
# COMPACT_ATOMS: atom_id res chain seq x y z
N MET A 1 -15.36 -15.75 4.02
CA MET A 1 -14.69 -15.45 2.74
C MET A 1 -13.17 -15.48 2.96
N LEU A 2 -12.44 -16.29 2.16
CA LEU A 2 -10.98 -16.33 2.20
C LEU A 2 -10.38 -15.25 1.28
N VAL A 3 -9.50 -14.44 1.82
CA VAL A 3 -8.88 -13.29 1.16
C VAL A 3 -7.37 -13.50 1.03
N LEU A 4 -6.84 -13.36 -0.19
CA LEU A 4 -5.41 -13.23 -0.44
C LEU A 4 -5.10 -11.74 -0.69
N ALA A 5 -4.41 -11.11 0.24
CA ALA A 5 -4.02 -9.70 0.16
C ALA A 5 -2.53 -9.56 -0.16
N PHE A 6 -2.16 -8.59 -1.02
CA PHE A 6 -0.75 -8.29 -1.24
C PHE A 6 -0.48 -6.87 -1.72
N ASP A 7 0.74 -6.41 -1.46
CA ASP A 7 1.29 -5.13 -1.90
C ASP A 7 2.76 -5.27 -2.27
N ALA A 8 3.17 -4.58 -3.33
CA ALA A 8 4.55 -4.48 -3.78
C ALA A 8 4.96 -3.01 -4.05
N SER A 9 4.21 -2.06 -3.50
CA SER A 9 4.38 -0.62 -3.75
C SER A 9 5.58 -0.02 -3.00
N THR A 10 6.13 -0.72 -2.01
CA THR A 10 7.26 -0.26 -1.18
C THR A 10 8.55 -1.05 -1.49
N ASN A 11 9.53 -1.00 -0.59
CA ASN A 11 10.76 -1.80 -0.70
C ASN A 11 10.57 -3.24 -0.21
N ALA A 12 9.38 -3.60 0.23
CA ALA A 12 8.99 -4.95 0.60
C ALA A 12 7.79 -5.38 -0.24
N VAL A 13 7.77 -6.66 -0.59
CA VAL A 13 6.58 -7.36 -1.03
C VAL A 13 5.95 -7.96 0.22
N THR A 14 4.68 -7.67 0.45
CA THR A 14 3.92 -8.21 1.57
C THR A 14 2.71 -8.98 1.07
N VAL A 15 2.44 -10.13 1.65
CA VAL A 15 1.30 -10.99 1.32
C VAL A 15 0.68 -11.47 2.61
N ALA A 16 -0.65 -11.42 2.70
CA ALA A 16 -1.40 -12.01 3.80
C ALA A 16 -2.54 -12.88 3.28
N VAL A 17 -2.82 -13.95 4.01
CA VAL A 17 -4.05 -14.73 3.89
C VAL A 17 -4.91 -14.40 5.10
N ALA A 18 -6.16 -14.06 4.85
CA ALA A 18 -7.08 -13.66 5.91
C ALA A 18 -8.47 -14.26 5.69
N ARG A 19 -9.21 -14.42 6.79
CA ARG A 19 -10.62 -14.70 6.79
C ARG A 19 -11.40 -13.43 7.05
N ALA A 20 -12.36 -13.11 6.20
CA ALA A 20 -13.31 -12.03 6.42
C ALA A 20 -14.70 -12.63 6.66
N GLU A 21 -15.35 -12.19 7.74
CA GLU A 21 -16.68 -12.65 8.15
C GLU A 21 -17.75 -11.66 7.69
N GLU A 22 -19.00 -12.11 7.62
CA GLU A 22 -20.14 -11.29 7.15
C GLU A 22 -20.46 -10.13 8.12
N ASP A 23 -20.16 -10.31 9.40
CA ASP A 23 -20.32 -9.28 10.45
C ASP A 23 -19.21 -8.21 10.44
N GLY A 24 -18.26 -8.31 9.51
CA GLY A 24 -17.12 -7.40 9.37
C GLY A 24 -15.86 -7.84 10.12
N GLY A 25 -15.90 -8.97 10.82
CA GLY A 25 -14.73 -9.58 11.46
C GLY A 25 -13.64 -9.91 10.43
N ARG A 26 -12.37 -9.69 10.81
CA ARG A 26 -11.21 -9.95 9.95
C ARG A 26 -10.09 -10.58 10.74
N GLU A 27 -9.72 -11.79 10.37
CA GLU A 27 -8.65 -12.56 10.99
C GLU A 27 -7.53 -12.79 9.97
N VAL A 28 -6.31 -12.35 10.29
CA VAL A 28 -5.12 -12.64 9.49
C VAL A 28 -4.59 -14.01 9.90
N LEU A 29 -4.64 -14.98 8.98
CA LEU A 29 -4.21 -16.36 9.20
C LEU A 29 -2.71 -16.53 9.03
N ALA A 30 -2.12 -15.80 8.07
CA ALA A 30 -0.69 -15.79 7.80
C ALA A 30 -0.29 -14.49 7.12
N GLU A 31 0.94 -14.02 7.37
CA GLU A 31 1.56 -12.92 6.66
C GLU A 31 3.02 -13.22 6.35
N VAL A 32 3.44 -12.93 5.11
CA VAL A 32 4.82 -13.04 4.64
C VAL A 32 5.28 -11.68 4.13
N SER A 33 6.46 -11.26 4.56
CA SER A 33 7.10 -10.02 4.12
C SER A 33 8.49 -10.30 3.60
N VAL A 34 8.75 -9.94 2.34
CA VAL A 34 10.04 -10.15 1.68
C VAL A 34 10.64 -8.81 1.28
N HIS A 35 11.81 -8.47 1.83
CA HIS A 35 12.58 -7.34 1.37
C HIS A 35 13.35 -7.75 0.11
N SER A 36 12.86 -7.36 -1.04
CA SER A 36 13.44 -7.71 -2.33
C SER A 36 13.60 -6.48 -3.23
N ARG A 37 14.64 -6.49 -4.06
CA ARG A 37 14.80 -5.51 -5.14
C ARG A 37 13.98 -5.85 -6.38
N GLY A 38 13.44 -7.09 -6.46
CA GLY A 38 12.65 -7.61 -7.57
C GLY A 38 11.26 -8.04 -7.12
N ALA A 39 10.27 -7.12 -7.16
CA ALA A 39 8.88 -7.46 -6.82
C ALA A 39 8.32 -8.59 -7.71
N SER A 40 8.73 -8.66 -8.98
CA SER A 40 8.31 -9.70 -9.92
C SER A 40 8.75 -11.12 -9.52
N GLU A 41 9.91 -11.23 -8.88
CA GLU A 41 10.47 -12.52 -8.47
C GLU A 41 9.94 -12.95 -7.09
N ALA A 42 9.56 -11.97 -6.25
CA ALA A 42 9.20 -12.22 -4.86
C ALA A 42 7.69 -12.46 -4.63
N LEU A 43 6.81 -11.86 -5.45
CA LEU A 43 5.39 -11.80 -5.15
C LEU A 43 4.71 -13.17 -5.16
N LEU A 44 4.86 -13.94 -6.22
CA LEU A 44 4.19 -15.25 -6.33
C LEU A 44 4.78 -16.29 -5.35
N PRO A 45 6.09 -16.41 -5.15
CA PRO A 45 6.64 -17.24 -4.07
C PRO A 45 6.12 -16.83 -2.68
N ALA A 46 6.10 -15.53 -2.34
CA ALA A 46 5.55 -15.09 -1.07
C ALA A 46 4.05 -15.41 -0.92
N ALA A 47 3.28 -15.33 -2.01
CA ALA A 47 1.87 -15.72 -2.00
C ALA A 47 1.71 -17.24 -1.76
N HIS A 48 2.52 -18.06 -2.40
CA HIS A 48 2.56 -19.50 -2.15
C HIS A 48 2.88 -19.81 -0.69
N ASP A 49 3.93 -19.20 -0.15
CA ASP A 49 4.36 -19.41 1.24
C ASP A 49 3.26 -18.98 2.23
N ALA A 50 2.60 -17.84 2.00
CA ALA A 50 1.51 -17.36 2.84
C ALA A 50 0.31 -18.32 2.84
N LEU A 51 -0.07 -18.86 1.66
CA LEU A 51 -1.14 -19.86 1.54
C LEU A 51 -0.77 -21.16 2.26
N LEU A 52 0.48 -21.61 2.12
CA LEU A 52 0.97 -22.81 2.81
C LEU A 52 0.94 -22.64 4.34
N LEU A 53 1.40 -21.49 4.84
CA LEU A 53 1.36 -21.16 6.26
C LEU A 53 -0.07 -21.07 6.82
N ALA A 54 -1.00 -20.61 6.01
CA ALA A 54 -2.43 -20.54 6.36
C ALA A 54 -3.14 -21.90 6.26
N GLY A 55 -2.44 -22.94 5.76
CA GLY A 55 -3.02 -24.28 5.58
C GLY A 55 -4.10 -24.34 4.50
N THR A 56 -4.02 -23.49 3.45
CA THR A 56 -5.01 -23.39 2.38
C THR A 56 -4.34 -23.33 0.99
N GLY A 57 -5.13 -23.47 -0.06
CA GLY A 57 -4.67 -23.42 -1.44
C GLY A 57 -5.16 -22.19 -2.19
N LEU A 58 -4.53 -21.90 -3.32
CA LEU A 58 -4.95 -20.80 -4.18
C LEU A 58 -6.38 -20.98 -4.70
N GLY A 59 -6.83 -22.23 -4.89
CA GLY A 59 -8.20 -22.54 -5.32
C GLY A 59 -9.29 -22.25 -4.30
N ASP A 60 -8.90 -22.07 -3.02
CA ASP A 60 -9.83 -21.74 -1.94
C ASP A 60 -10.03 -20.22 -1.78
N VAL A 61 -9.21 -19.42 -2.47
CA VAL A 61 -9.26 -17.96 -2.40
C VAL A 61 -10.49 -17.44 -3.14
N GLU A 62 -11.35 -16.73 -2.40
CA GLU A 62 -12.59 -16.15 -2.93
C GLU A 62 -12.40 -14.68 -3.32
N ARG A 63 -11.42 -14.00 -2.68
CA ARG A 63 -11.13 -12.58 -2.88
C ARG A 63 -9.63 -12.33 -2.97
N ILE A 64 -9.22 -11.55 -3.98
CA ILE A 64 -7.87 -11.01 -4.08
C ILE A 64 -7.92 -9.52 -3.78
N LEU A 65 -7.24 -9.09 -2.72
CA LEU A 65 -7.10 -7.70 -2.31
C LEU A 65 -5.73 -7.20 -2.68
N VAL A 66 -5.65 -6.17 -3.50
CA VAL A 66 -4.37 -5.64 -3.97
C VAL A 66 -4.12 -4.20 -3.54
N GLY A 67 -2.90 -3.93 -3.05
CA GLY A 67 -2.37 -2.60 -2.88
C GLY A 67 -2.07 -1.97 -4.25
N VAL A 68 -2.80 -0.87 -4.57
CA VAL A 68 -2.64 -0.17 -5.86
C VAL A 68 -1.70 1.02 -5.78
N GLY A 69 -1.06 1.26 -4.64
CA GLY A 69 -0.19 2.40 -4.38
C GLY A 69 -0.86 3.50 -3.54
N PRO A 70 -0.26 4.69 -3.47
CA PRO A 70 0.93 5.12 -4.21
C PRO A 70 2.21 4.43 -3.74
N GLY A 71 3.24 4.41 -4.62
CA GLY A 71 4.49 3.77 -4.29
C GLY A 71 5.44 3.64 -5.48
N THR A 72 6.28 2.60 -5.49
CA THR A 72 7.21 2.34 -6.59
C THR A 72 6.47 2.00 -7.87
N PHE A 73 6.82 2.69 -8.96
CA PHE A 73 6.17 2.54 -10.26
C PHE A 73 6.11 1.10 -10.78
N THR A 74 7.19 0.35 -10.63
CA THR A 74 7.27 -1.04 -11.06
C THR A 74 6.44 -1.95 -10.14
N GLY A 75 6.55 -1.76 -8.83
CA GLY A 75 5.87 -2.62 -7.86
C GLY A 75 4.35 -2.56 -7.96
N ILE A 76 3.77 -1.36 -8.05
CA ILE A 76 2.30 -1.22 -8.18
C ILE A 76 1.76 -1.84 -9.48
N ARG A 77 2.53 -1.82 -10.56
CA ARG A 77 2.15 -2.48 -11.82
C ARG A 77 2.20 -4.00 -11.72
N ILE A 78 3.26 -4.53 -11.10
CA ILE A 78 3.41 -5.97 -10.86
C ILE A 78 2.26 -6.47 -10.00
N ALA A 79 1.94 -5.78 -8.90
CA ALA A 79 0.85 -6.16 -8.02
C ALA A 79 -0.50 -6.16 -8.76
N ALA A 80 -0.83 -5.08 -9.49
CA ALA A 80 -2.08 -4.99 -10.23
C ALA A 80 -2.19 -6.08 -11.33
N ALA A 81 -1.11 -6.34 -12.07
CA ALA A 81 -1.09 -7.39 -13.08
C ALA A 81 -1.25 -8.78 -12.47
N ALA A 82 -0.53 -9.09 -11.38
CA ALA A 82 -0.64 -10.35 -10.66
C ALA A 82 -2.06 -10.58 -10.12
N ALA A 83 -2.67 -9.54 -9.51
CA ALA A 83 -4.03 -9.63 -8.99
C ALA A 83 -5.04 -10.02 -10.08
N ARG A 84 -4.99 -9.33 -11.21
CA ARG A 84 -5.87 -9.59 -12.35
C ARG A 84 -5.65 -10.99 -12.95
N SER A 85 -4.39 -11.42 -13.07
CA SER A 85 -4.04 -12.74 -13.60
C SER A 85 -4.48 -13.86 -12.67
N LEU A 86 -4.26 -13.72 -11.36
CA LEU A 86 -4.70 -14.69 -10.37
C LEU A 86 -6.24 -14.78 -10.31
N ALA A 87 -6.93 -13.63 -10.31
CA ALA A 87 -8.40 -13.62 -10.35
C ALA A 87 -8.97 -14.32 -11.59
N MET A 88 -8.36 -14.08 -12.75
CA MET A 88 -8.75 -14.77 -13.99
C MET A 88 -8.52 -16.29 -13.92
N ALA A 89 -7.43 -16.71 -13.29
CA ALA A 89 -7.09 -18.13 -13.18
C ALA A 89 -7.95 -18.91 -12.16
N THR A 90 -8.37 -18.25 -11.08
CA THR A 90 -9.07 -18.89 -9.96
C THR A 90 -10.58 -18.62 -9.94
N GLY A 91 -11.05 -17.60 -10.64
CA GLY A 91 -12.43 -17.12 -10.52
C GLY A 91 -12.67 -16.23 -9.27
N ALA A 92 -11.63 -15.96 -8.47
CA ALA A 92 -11.73 -15.07 -7.32
C ALA A 92 -12.10 -13.65 -7.74
N THR A 93 -12.87 -12.97 -6.91
CA THR A 93 -13.22 -11.56 -7.13
C THR A 93 -12.08 -10.64 -6.67
N LEU A 94 -12.08 -9.40 -7.16
CA LEU A 94 -11.04 -8.42 -6.87
C LEU A 94 -11.52 -7.33 -5.92
N SER A 95 -10.62 -6.88 -5.03
CA SER A 95 -10.73 -5.63 -4.28
C SER A 95 -9.40 -4.90 -4.35
N LYS A 96 -9.42 -3.59 -4.14
CA LYS A 96 -8.22 -2.76 -4.16
C LYS A 96 -8.18 -1.82 -2.98
N ASN A 97 -6.98 -1.43 -2.56
CA ASN A 97 -6.81 -0.49 -1.45
C ASN A 97 -5.58 0.40 -1.64
N SER A 98 -5.61 1.57 -1.02
CA SER A 98 -4.46 2.48 -0.97
C SER A 98 -3.37 1.94 -0.04
N THR A 99 -2.12 2.03 -0.46
CA THR A 99 -0.97 1.71 0.41
C THR A 99 -0.87 2.66 1.61
N LEU A 100 -1.31 3.91 1.45
CA LEU A 100 -1.37 4.87 2.57
C LEU A 100 -2.44 4.48 3.59
N ALA A 101 -3.59 3.96 3.15
CA ALA A 101 -4.62 3.45 4.05
C ALA A 101 -4.12 2.22 4.83
N ALA A 102 -3.47 1.28 4.15
CA ALA A 102 -2.86 0.12 4.80
C ALA A 102 -1.79 0.49 5.82
N LEU A 103 -1.02 1.55 5.53
CA LEU A 103 0.00 2.08 6.43
C LEU A 103 -0.60 2.75 7.68
N ALA A 104 -1.74 3.43 7.54
CA ALA A 104 -2.42 4.09 8.66
C ALA A 104 -3.18 3.11 9.56
N ALA A 105 -3.69 2.02 9.01
CA ALA A 105 -4.60 1.09 9.68
C ALA A 105 -4.12 0.58 11.04
N PRO A 106 -2.87 0.13 11.24
CA PRO A 106 -2.43 -0.36 12.53
C PRO A 106 -2.42 0.70 13.64
N ALA A 107 -2.17 1.97 13.28
CA ALA A 107 -2.19 3.07 14.23
C ALA A 107 -3.63 3.50 14.59
N LEU A 108 -4.56 3.38 13.65
CA LEU A 108 -5.98 3.68 13.87
C LEU A 108 -6.70 2.56 14.65
N ALA A 109 -6.18 1.35 14.65
CA ALA A 109 -6.74 0.20 15.35
C ALA A 109 -6.37 0.16 16.86
N THR A 110 -5.71 1.19 17.39
CA THR A 110 -5.39 1.30 18.83
C THR A 110 -6.61 1.76 19.63
N GLU A 111 -6.59 1.55 20.95
CA GLU A 111 -7.67 1.98 21.86
C GLU A 111 -7.86 3.51 21.92
N ASP A 112 -6.80 4.27 21.62
CA ASP A 112 -6.84 5.74 21.52
C ASP A 112 -6.29 6.14 20.14
N PRO A 113 -7.10 6.04 19.08
CA PRO A 113 -6.66 6.31 17.72
C PRO A 113 -6.38 7.81 17.55
N ALA A 114 -5.11 8.15 17.47
CA ALA A 114 -4.70 9.48 17.08
C ALA A 114 -4.98 9.68 15.58
N ASP A 115 -5.17 10.93 15.17
CA ASP A 115 -5.10 11.27 13.74
C ASP A 115 -3.76 10.81 13.17
N VAL A 116 -3.80 10.13 12.06
CA VAL A 116 -2.63 9.56 11.41
C VAL A 116 -2.35 10.29 10.10
N LEU A 117 -1.12 10.72 9.91
CA LEU A 117 -0.62 11.19 8.63
C LEU A 117 0.31 10.10 8.06
N ALA A 118 -0.20 9.32 7.12
CA ALA A 118 0.57 8.30 6.41
C ALA A 118 1.51 8.97 5.40
N VAL A 119 2.81 8.68 5.47
CA VAL A 119 3.84 9.36 4.67
C VAL A 119 4.79 8.35 4.04
N LEU A 120 4.75 8.23 2.72
CA LEU A 120 5.67 7.41 1.94
C LEU A 120 6.70 8.25 1.20
N ASP A 121 7.92 7.73 1.04
CA ASP A 121 8.95 8.36 0.23
C ASP A 121 8.61 8.27 -1.27
N ALA A 122 8.23 9.39 -1.88
CA ALA A 122 7.93 9.48 -3.31
C ALA A 122 9.19 9.61 -4.19
N LYS A 123 10.41 9.47 -3.60
CA LYS A 123 11.69 9.77 -4.23
C LYS A 123 11.80 11.26 -4.62
N ARG A 124 12.92 11.65 -5.25
CA ARG A 124 13.15 13.02 -5.74
C ARG A 124 12.89 14.11 -4.70
N ARG A 125 13.16 13.84 -3.41
CA ARG A 125 12.89 14.74 -2.28
C ARG A 125 11.42 15.14 -2.16
N GLN A 126 10.51 14.23 -2.48
CA GLN A 126 9.07 14.36 -2.28
C GLN A 126 8.54 13.23 -1.42
N VAL A 127 7.35 13.43 -0.87
CA VAL A 127 6.59 12.43 -0.11
C VAL A 127 5.17 12.34 -0.67
N PHE A 128 4.62 11.12 -0.66
CA PHE A 128 3.17 10.93 -0.74
C PHE A 128 2.63 10.97 0.67
N ALA A 129 1.60 11.77 0.90
CA ALA A 129 1.00 11.90 2.22
C ALA A 129 -0.52 11.97 2.14
N GLN A 130 -1.20 11.36 3.10
CA GLN A 130 -2.65 11.47 3.29
C GLN A 130 -2.99 11.32 4.77
N ARG A 131 -3.96 12.11 5.23
CA ARG A 131 -4.48 12.06 6.59
C ARG A 131 -5.56 11.00 6.70
N PHE A 132 -5.60 10.35 7.85
CA PHE A 132 -6.59 9.35 8.21
C PHE A 132 -7.05 9.59 9.65
N THR A 133 -8.35 9.44 9.86
CA THR A 133 -9.00 9.46 11.17
C THR A 133 -9.80 8.16 11.35
N ALA A 134 -10.47 8.00 12.49
CA ALA A 134 -11.40 6.89 12.68
C ALA A 134 -12.53 6.86 11.63
N GLY A 135 -12.84 8.00 10.99
CA GLY A 135 -13.80 8.11 9.90
C GLY A 135 -13.25 7.72 8.53
N GLY A 136 -11.96 7.40 8.42
CA GLY A 136 -11.30 7.04 7.17
C GLY A 136 -10.33 8.09 6.64
N ALA A 137 -10.10 8.08 5.32
CA ALA A 137 -9.20 9.01 4.65
C ALA A 137 -9.79 10.43 4.60
N GLU A 138 -8.98 11.44 4.89
CA GLU A 138 -9.33 12.85 4.79
C GLU A 138 -8.54 13.53 3.68
N GLY A 139 -9.27 14.19 2.78
CA GLY A 139 -8.69 14.92 1.65
C GLY A 139 -8.02 14.02 0.61
N GLU A 140 -7.33 14.66 -0.31
CA GLU A 140 -6.63 14.01 -1.41
C GLU A 140 -5.22 13.55 -1.00
N ILE A 141 -4.65 12.63 -1.77
CA ILE A 141 -3.25 12.23 -1.61
C ILE A 141 -2.36 13.37 -2.12
N LEU A 142 -1.51 13.87 -1.25
CA LEU A 142 -0.53 14.91 -1.58
C LEU A 142 0.75 14.29 -2.12
N CYS A 143 1.37 14.97 -3.11
CA CYS A 143 2.76 14.72 -3.52
C CYS A 143 3.54 16.03 -3.42
N VAL A 144 4.24 16.20 -2.31
CA VAL A 144 4.86 17.50 -1.95
C VAL A 144 6.31 17.32 -1.44
N ALA A 145 7.08 18.41 -1.43
CA ALA A 145 8.35 18.39 -0.72
C ALA A 145 8.10 18.23 0.79
N PRO A 146 8.96 17.52 1.54
CA PRO A 146 8.75 17.30 2.98
C PRO A 146 8.61 18.58 3.78
N GLY A 147 9.35 19.64 3.41
CA GLY A 147 9.28 20.95 4.05
C GLY A 147 7.98 21.71 3.80
N ASP A 148 7.20 21.32 2.80
CA ASP A 148 5.91 21.94 2.45
C ASP A 148 4.71 21.20 3.06
N LEU A 149 4.94 20.01 3.64
CA LEU A 149 3.88 19.24 4.29
C LEU A 149 3.39 19.97 5.54
N ARG A 150 2.08 20.16 5.64
CA ARG A 150 1.41 20.80 6.76
C ARG A 150 0.30 19.88 7.27
N ALA A 151 0.06 19.91 8.58
CA ALA A 151 -1.07 19.25 9.20
C ALA A 151 -1.50 20.02 10.46
N GLU A 152 -2.77 20.01 10.75
CA GLU A 152 -3.33 20.52 11.98
C GLU A 152 -3.40 19.42 13.04
N GLY A 153 -3.44 19.79 14.34
CA GLY A 153 -3.67 18.86 15.44
C GLY A 153 -2.49 17.96 15.81
N ARG A 154 -1.31 18.12 15.19
CA ARG A 154 -0.12 17.31 15.46
C ARG A 154 -0.35 15.79 15.35
N PRO A 155 -0.77 15.27 14.17
CA PRO A 155 -1.05 13.86 13.97
C PRO A 155 0.17 12.96 14.22
N LEU A 156 -0.08 11.65 14.30
CA LEU A 156 0.96 10.64 14.29
C LEU A 156 1.44 10.41 12.84
N LEU A 157 2.70 10.70 12.55
CA LEU A 157 3.27 10.48 11.22
C LEU A 157 3.86 9.07 11.13
N VAL A 158 3.33 8.24 10.24
CA VAL A 158 3.78 6.86 10.02
C VAL A 158 4.32 6.66 8.61
N GLY A 159 5.21 5.70 8.43
CA GLY A 159 5.74 5.31 7.12
C GLY A 159 7.19 5.70 6.87
N GLY A 160 7.75 5.12 5.80
CA GLY A 160 9.16 5.30 5.45
C GLY A 160 9.53 6.76 5.09
N GLY A 161 8.59 7.54 4.59
CA GLY A 161 8.76 8.98 4.36
C GLY A 161 8.88 9.75 5.68
N ALA A 162 8.07 9.39 6.69
CA ALA A 162 8.14 10.00 8.01
C ALA A 162 9.48 9.76 8.69
N VAL A 163 10.02 8.54 8.61
CA VAL A 163 11.36 8.19 9.12
C VAL A 163 12.44 8.97 8.38
N ARG A 164 12.43 8.91 7.05
CA ARG A 164 13.46 9.52 6.20
C ARG A 164 13.62 11.03 6.41
N TYR A 165 12.51 11.72 6.61
CA TYR A 165 12.47 13.19 6.71
C TYR A 165 12.08 13.68 8.10
N ARG A 166 12.27 12.85 9.14
CA ARG A 166 11.93 13.12 10.55
C ARG A 166 12.27 14.53 11.01
N GLY A 167 13.46 15.01 10.70
CA GLY A 167 13.93 16.35 11.10
C GLY A 167 13.08 17.50 10.56
N GLN A 168 12.35 17.28 9.45
CA GLN A 168 11.49 18.31 8.85
C GLN A 168 10.05 18.25 9.39
N PHE A 169 9.69 17.19 10.12
CA PHE A 169 8.32 16.97 10.58
C PHE A 169 8.07 17.30 12.05
N SER A 170 9.06 17.81 12.77
CA SER A 170 8.92 18.15 14.20
C SER A 170 7.81 19.16 14.50
N ALA A 171 7.55 20.08 13.55
CA ALA A 171 6.46 21.06 13.64
C ALA A 171 5.12 20.51 13.10
N VAL A 172 5.14 19.43 12.29
CA VAL A 172 3.94 18.85 11.66
C VAL A 172 3.23 17.90 12.63
N GLY A 173 3.97 17.03 13.32
CA GLY A 173 3.38 16.06 14.22
C GLY A 173 4.42 15.19 14.94
N ARG A 174 3.99 14.04 15.41
CA ARG A 174 4.85 13.06 16.11
C ARG A 174 5.24 11.94 15.18
N VAL A 175 6.52 11.62 15.10
CA VAL A 175 7.03 10.45 14.36
C VAL A 175 7.47 9.39 15.36
N PRO A 176 6.88 8.18 15.35
CA PRO A 176 7.32 7.07 16.21
C PRO A 176 8.81 6.75 16.04
N PRO A 177 9.43 5.99 16.97
CA PRO A 177 10.82 5.52 16.78
C PRO A 177 10.99 4.81 15.43
N ASP A 178 12.18 4.91 14.82
CA ASP A 178 12.44 4.38 13.47
C ASP A 178 12.18 2.86 13.34
N ALA A 179 12.39 2.11 14.42
CA ALA A 179 12.12 0.68 14.48
C ALA A 179 10.63 0.32 14.65
N SER A 180 9.74 1.30 14.81
CA SER A 180 8.32 1.04 15.01
C SER A 180 7.71 0.27 13.84
N PRO A 181 6.92 -0.79 14.10
CA PRO A 181 6.20 -1.51 13.06
C PRO A 181 5.19 -0.62 12.32
N LEU A 182 4.73 0.49 12.93
CA LEU A 182 3.82 1.45 12.30
C LEU A 182 4.41 2.15 11.06
N HIS A 183 5.71 2.01 10.80
CA HIS A 183 6.32 2.55 9.58
C HIS A 183 6.25 1.61 8.37
N ARG A 184 5.62 0.45 8.50
CA ARG A 184 5.54 -0.57 7.45
C ARG A 184 4.13 -0.65 6.89
N ALA A 185 3.97 -0.47 5.58
CA ALA A 185 2.76 -0.87 4.90
C ALA A 185 2.80 -2.40 4.75
N THR A 186 1.78 -3.08 5.27
CA THR A 186 1.69 -4.54 5.30
C THR A 186 0.44 -5.04 4.61
N ALA A 187 0.44 -6.30 4.17
CA ALA A 187 -0.76 -6.92 3.61
C ALA A 187 -1.88 -7.07 4.65
N ALA A 188 -1.50 -7.31 5.91
CA ALA A 188 -2.44 -7.26 7.04
C ALA A 188 -3.07 -5.87 7.21
N GLY A 189 -2.29 -4.80 7.03
CA GLY A 189 -2.81 -3.43 7.03
C GLY A 189 -3.84 -3.18 5.91
N HIS A 190 -3.64 -3.77 4.73
CA HIS A 190 -4.65 -3.76 3.68
C HIS A 190 -5.91 -4.50 4.09
N VAL A 191 -5.79 -5.69 4.69
CA VAL A 191 -6.94 -6.44 5.21
C VAL A 191 -7.73 -5.62 6.22
N LEU A 192 -7.06 -4.90 7.11
CA LEU A 192 -7.70 -4.09 8.16
C LEU A 192 -8.45 -2.88 7.62
N SER A 193 -7.93 -2.23 6.56
CA SER A 193 -8.43 -0.92 6.07
C SER A 193 -9.27 -0.98 4.81
N ALA A 194 -9.25 -2.09 4.06
CA ALA A 194 -9.90 -2.14 2.76
C ALA A 194 -11.43 -2.27 2.88
N ASP A 195 -12.15 -1.63 1.98
CA ASP A 195 -13.46 -2.11 1.57
C ASP A 195 -13.26 -3.38 0.72
N LEU A 196 -13.82 -4.49 1.20
CA LEU A 196 -13.73 -5.79 0.52
C LEU A 196 -14.82 -5.98 -0.55
N SER A 197 -15.58 -4.96 -0.90
CA SER A 197 -16.51 -5.00 -2.03
C SER A 197 -15.77 -5.34 -3.33
N SER A 198 -16.42 -6.13 -4.19
CA SER A 198 -15.81 -6.52 -5.46
C SER A 198 -15.76 -5.34 -6.43
N VAL A 199 -14.65 -5.25 -7.15
CA VAL A 199 -14.46 -4.25 -8.19
C VAL A 199 -14.18 -4.93 -9.54
N PRO A 200 -14.58 -4.30 -10.67
CA PRO A 200 -14.23 -4.78 -12.00
C PRO A 200 -12.71 -4.82 -12.21
N ALA A 201 -12.21 -5.86 -12.89
CA ALA A 201 -10.77 -6.07 -13.09
C ALA A 201 -10.07 -4.90 -13.81
N GLU A 202 -10.75 -4.24 -14.73
CA GLU A 202 -10.26 -3.05 -15.43
C GLU A 202 -10.03 -1.85 -14.52
N THR A 203 -10.67 -1.80 -13.35
CA THR A 203 -10.50 -0.73 -12.36
C THR A 203 -9.31 -0.98 -11.41
N VAL A 204 -8.75 -2.20 -11.43
CA VAL A 204 -7.53 -2.54 -10.69
C VAL A 204 -6.33 -2.05 -11.49
N VAL A 205 -6.08 -0.76 -11.36
CA VAL A 205 -4.98 -0.05 -12.04
C VAL A 205 -4.10 0.66 -11.00
N PRO A 206 -2.81 0.86 -11.32
CA PRO A 206 -1.91 1.62 -10.46
C PRO A 206 -2.42 3.02 -10.13
N LEU A 207 -2.34 3.41 -8.87
CA LEU A 207 -2.69 4.76 -8.41
C LEU A 207 -1.49 5.69 -8.63
N TYR A 208 -1.49 6.42 -9.74
CA TYR A 208 -0.48 7.41 -10.06
C TYR A 208 -0.87 8.77 -9.48
N VAL A 209 -0.18 9.19 -8.41
CA VAL A 209 -0.34 10.51 -7.79
C VAL A 209 0.55 11.56 -8.48
N ARG A 210 1.61 11.10 -9.13
CA ARG A 210 2.52 11.93 -9.93
C ARG A 210 2.53 11.44 -11.38
N GLU A 211 2.56 12.37 -12.34
CA GLU A 211 2.70 12.02 -13.74
C GLU A 211 3.99 11.24 -14.04
N PRO A 212 3.94 10.26 -14.96
CA PRO A 212 5.12 9.51 -15.35
C PRO A 212 6.20 10.42 -15.95
N ASP A 213 7.46 10.18 -15.59
CA ASP A 213 8.62 10.95 -16.06
C ASP A 213 8.85 10.91 -17.58
N ALA A 214 8.21 9.98 -18.27
CA ALA A 214 8.36 9.80 -19.73
C ALA A 214 7.81 10.99 -20.53
N GLU A 215 6.90 11.79 -19.97
CA GLU A 215 6.35 12.97 -20.67
C GLU A 215 7.26 14.21 -20.58
N ALA A 216 8.07 14.32 -19.55
CA ALA A 216 8.99 15.43 -19.36
C ALA A 216 10.19 15.43 -20.36
N ARG A 217 10.33 14.38 -21.17
CA ARG A 217 11.41 14.24 -22.18
C ARG A 217 10.94 14.37 -23.62
N ARG A 218 9.75 14.86 -23.90
CA ARG A 218 9.27 15.06 -25.27
C ARG A 218 10.15 16.02 -26.10
N ASP A 219 10.97 16.86 -25.46
CA ASP A 219 11.86 17.82 -26.11
C ASP A 219 13.21 17.24 -26.55
N LEU A 220 13.49 15.98 -26.23
CA LEU A 220 14.72 15.29 -26.64
C LEU A 220 14.38 14.20 -27.68
N ASN A 221 13.89 14.60 -28.84
CA ASN A 221 13.88 13.70 -30.01
C ASN A 221 15.31 13.61 -30.57
N PRO A 222 16.04 12.49 -30.39
CA PRO A 222 17.41 12.35 -30.90
C PRO A 222 17.47 12.38 -32.43
N TRP A 223 16.33 12.29 -33.11
CA TRP A 223 16.18 12.23 -34.57
C TRP A 223 15.74 13.58 -35.18
N SER A 224 15.59 14.63 -34.38
CA SER A 224 15.21 15.98 -34.85
C SER A 224 16.43 16.89 -35.09
N ARG A 225 17.59 16.34 -35.44
CA ARG A 225 18.70 17.13 -35.99
C ARG A 225 18.61 17.20 -37.50
N PRO A 226 18.67 18.41 -38.08
CA PRO A 226 18.68 18.61 -39.53
C PRO A 226 19.95 18.01 -40.18
#